data_9ed3f2cadd63aaaa832bebc50e8d88cb
#
_entry.id   9ed3f2cadd63aaaa832bebc50e8d88cb
#
_cell.length_a   1.000
_cell.length_b   1.000
_cell.length_c   1.000
_cell.angle_alpha   90.00
_cell.angle_beta   90.00
_cell.angle_gamma   90.00
#
_symmetry.space_group_name_H-M   'P 1'
#
loop_
_entity.id
_entity.type
_entity.pdbx_description
1 polymer ?
#
loop_
_entity_poly.entity_id
_entity_poly.type
_entity_poly.pdbx_seq_one_letter_code
_entity_poly.pdbx_strand_id
1 'polypeptide(L)'
;MEIKSNIVEMEEAFCKYEDFEVRLTTVREDLVTIITEVEDYWIGRSGDSFKYVCWYLKLLLDTGYDELDKLRNEIIEAKDAMYNKDKDLSHQIIMNA
;
A
#
# COMPACT_ATOMS: atom_id res chain seq x y z
N MET A 1 -4.44 -24.59 -15.50
CA MET A 1 -4.18 -23.19 -15.20
C MET A 1 -2.69 -22.91 -15.22
N GLU A 2 -2.29 -21.93 -15.98
CA GLU A 2 -0.87 -21.62 -16.14
C GLU A 2 -0.38 -20.72 -15.01
N ILE A 3 0.67 -21.13 -14.32
CA ILE A 3 1.30 -20.37 -13.23
C ILE A 3 1.79 -19.02 -13.75
N LYS A 4 2.31 -18.98 -14.96
CA LYS A 4 2.81 -17.77 -15.61
C LYS A 4 1.73 -16.69 -15.75
N SER A 5 0.50 -17.10 -16.11
CA SER A 5 -0.65 -16.18 -16.20
C SER A 5 -1.00 -15.58 -14.84
N ASN A 6 -0.94 -16.39 -13.79
CA ASN A 6 -1.19 -15.94 -12.43
C ASN A 6 -0.14 -14.93 -11.95
N ILE A 7 1.12 -15.13 -12.31
CA ILE A 7 2.20 -14.19 -11.97
C ILE A 7 1.96 -12.85 -12.65
N VAL A 8 1.55 -12.83 -13.91
CA VAL A 8 1.24 -11.59 -14.63
C VAL A 8 0.09 -10.85 -13.96
N GLU A 9 -0.97 -11.55 -13.60
CA GLU A 9 -2.11 -10.95 -12.90
C GLU A 9 -1.71 -10.38 -11.54
N MET A 10 -0.86 -11.08 -10.81
CA MET A 10 -0.33 -10.61 -9.52
C MET A 10 0.53 -9.36 -9.69
N GLU A 11 1.35 -9.29 -10.73
CA GLU A 11 2.17 -8.12 -11.01
C GLU A 11 1.31 -6.91 -11.35
N GLU A 12 0.25 -7.08 -12.13
CA GLU A 12 -0.70 -6.02 -12.44
C GLU A 12 -1.40 -5.51 -11.18
N ALA A 13 -1.85 -6.43 -10.33
CA ALA A 13 -2.47 -6.08 -9.06
C ALA A 13 -1.50 -5.35 -8.14
N PHE A 14 -0.25 -5.78 -8.12
CA PHE A 14 0.80 -5.15 -7.33
C PHE A 14 1.08 -3.71 -7.78
N CYS A 15 1.12 -3.47 -9.09
CA CYS A 15 1.30 -2.11 -9.62
C CYS A 15 0.16 -1.18 -9.23
N LYS A 16 -1.08 -1.65 -9.27
CA LYS A 16 -2.24 -0.89 -8.80
C LYS A 16 -2.17 -0.60 -7.30
N TYR A 17 -1.67 -1.56 -6.55
CA TYR A 17 -1.49 -1.44 -5.11
C TYR A 17 -0.45 -0.38 -4.77
N GLU A 18 0.69 -0.39 -5.46
CA GLU A 18 1.73 0.62 -5.27
C GLU A 18 1.22 2.03 -5.60
N ASP A 19 0.45 2.16 -6.68
CA ASP A 19 -0.17 3.43 -7.06
C ASP A 19 -1.12 3.94 -5.96
N PHE A 20 -1.90 3.04 -5.39
CA PHE A 20 -2.77 3.37 -4.26
C PHE A 20 -1.98 3.86 -3.04
N GLU A 21 -0.87 3.20 -2.70
CA GLU A 21 0.00 3.63 -1.59
C GLU A 21 0.56 5.03 -1.81
N VAL A 22 0.98 5.34 -3.03
CA VAL A 22 1.48 6.68 -3.40
C VAL A 22 0.39 7.72 -3.20
N ARG A 23 -0.83 7.45 -3.66
CA ARG A 23 -1.97 8.36 -3.48
C ARG A 23 -2.31 8.55 -2.00
N LEU A 24 -2.24 7.49 -1.21
CA LEU A 24 -2.48 7.56 0.22
C LEU A 24 -1.44 8.43 0.92
N THR A 25 -0.18 8.33 0.54
CA THR A 25 0.89 9.17 1.05
C THR A 25 0.60 10.65 0.77
N THR A 26 0.15 10.97 -0.44
CA THR A 26 -0.22 12.34 -0.82
C THR A 26 -1.37 12.86 0.05
N VAL A 27 -2.41 12.05 0.28
CA VAL A 27 -3.53 12.43 1.13
C VAL A 27 -3.07 12.71 2.56
N ARG A 28 -2.18 11.89 3.10
CA ARG A 28 -1.62 12.09 4.44
C ARG A 28 -0.85 13.40 4.55
N GLU A 29 -0.04 13.72 3.54
CA GLU A 29 0.72 14.97 3.49
C GLU A 29 -0.21 16.18 3.38
N ASP A 30 -1.22 16.09 2.53
CA ASP A 30 -2.23 17.14 2.37
C ASP A 30 -2.97 17.40 3.69
N LEU A 31 -3.28 16.34 4.41
CA LEU A 31 -3.96 16.47 5.71
C LEU A 31 -3.09 17.22 6.74
N VAL A 32 -1.79 16.94 6.78
CA VAL A 32 -0.85 17.66 7.65
C VAL A 32 -0.81 19.15 7.25
N THR A 33 -0.79 19.44 5.96
CA THR A 33 -0.81 20.80 5.44
C THR A 33 -2.07 21.54 5.89
N ILE A 34 -3.23 20.89 5.78
CA ILE A 34 -4.51 21.45 6.22
C ILE A 34 -4.49 21.76 7.72
N ILE A 35 -3.99 20.84 8.54
CA ILE A 35 -3.88 21.03 9.98
C ILE A 35 -3.03 22.26 10.29
N THR A 36 -1.89 22.39 9.63
CA THR A 36 -0.98 23.52 9.82
C THR A 36 -1.64 24.84 9.43
N GLU A 37 -2.35 24.88 8.31
CA GLU A 37 -3.07 26.07 7.88
C GLU A 37 -4.18 26.45 8.86
N VAL A 38 -4.91 25.48 9.38
CA VAL A 38 -5.97 25.71 10.35
C VAL A 38 -5.40 26.30 11.66
N GLU A 39 -4.23 25.84 12.08
CA GLU A 39 -3.55 26.38 13.27
C GLU A 39 -3.27 27.87 13.14
N ASP A 40 -2.95 28.33 11.93
CA ASP A 40 -2.63 29.74 11.69
C ASP A 40 -3.86 30.63 11.55
N TYR A 41 -4.94 30.12 11.01
CA TYR A 41 -6.08 30.95 10.59
C TYR A 41 -7.37 30.72 11.36
N TRP A 42 -7.54 29.57 11.97
CA TRP A 42 -8.77 29.22 12.65
C TRP A 42 -8.53 29.00 14.14
N ILE A 43 -8.67 30.10 14.89
CA ILE A 43 -8.45 30.09 16.34
C ILE A 43 -9.79 29.93 17.05
N GLY A 44 -9.81 29.15 18.13
CA GLY A 44 -10.99 28.98 18.97
C GLY A 44 -11.45 27.52 19.03
N ARG A 45 -12.58 27.31 19.71
CA ARG A 45 -13.08 25.97 20.00
C ARG A 45 -13.39 25.17 18.74
N SER A 46 -14.01 25.81 17.74
CA SER A 46 -14.35 25.14 16.48
C SER A 46 -13.11 24.72 15.70
N GLY A 47 -12.10 25.60 15.68
CA GLY A 47 -10.81 25.29 15.04
C GLY A 47 -10.09 24.14 15.74
N ASP A 48 -10.11 24.13 17.07
CA ASP A 48 -9.50 23.05 17.86
C ASP A 48 -10.22 21.72 17.62
N SER A 49 -11.54 21.73 17.55
CA SER A 49 -12.32 20.53 17.25
C SER A 49 -12.02 20.00 15.87
N PHE A 50 -11.89 20.89 14.86
CA PHE A 50 -11.53 20.51 13.50
C PHE A 50 -10.13 19.89 13.46
N LYS A 51 -9.16 20.49 14.12
CA LYS A 51 -7.80 19.96 14.20
C LYS A 51 -7.78 18.57 14.83
N TYR A 52 -8.55 18.38 15.90
CA TYR A 52 -8.65 17.08 16.55
C TYR A 52 -9.16 16.01 15.58
N VAL A 53 -10.21 16.31 14.82
CA VAL A 53 -10.75 15.38 13.81
C VAL A 53 -9.71 15.08 12.75
N CYS A 54 -8.99 16.09 12.28
CA CYS A 54 -7.93 15.90 11.27
C CYS A 54 -6.80 15.02 11.78
N TRP A 55 -6.34 15.23 13.02
CA TRP A 55 -5.32 14.38 13.62
C TRP A 55 -5.80 12.95 13.80
N TYR A 56 -7.07 12.76 14.14
CA TYR A 56 -7.66 11.42 14.25
C TYR A 56 -7.68 10.73 12.89
N LEU A 57 -8.10 11.45 11.85
CA LEU A 57 -8.08 10.92 10.48
C LEU A 57 -6.66 10.56 10.05
N LYS A 58 -5.68 11.41 10.37
CA LYS A 58 -4.28 11.12 10.06
C LYS A 58 -3.82 9.84 10.74
N LEU A 59 -4.18 9.63 12.00
CA LEU A 59 -3.85 8.41 12.73
C LEU A 59 -4.45 7.18 12.05
N LEU A 60 -5.71 7.26 11.61
CA LEU A 60 -6.36 6.17 10.89
C LEU A 60 -5.66 5.89 9.55
N LEU A 61 -5.27 6.93 8.83
CA LEU A 61 -4.54 6.79 7.57
C LEU A 61 -3.16 6.20 7.77
N ASP A 62 -2.45 6.61 8.82
CA ASP A 62 -1.13 6.06 9.16
C ASP A 62 -1.23 4.58 9.49
N THR A 63 -2.23 4.19 10.29
CA THR A 63 -2.47 2.80 10.65
C THR A 63 -2.84 1.98 9.42
N GLY A 64 -3.72 2.51 8.57
CA GLY A 64 -4.12 1.86 7.33
C GLY A 64 -2.94 1.70 6.37
N TYR A 65 -2.09 2.72 6.26
CA TYR A 65 -0.89 2.66 5.43
C TYR A 65 0.06 1.54 5.91
N ASP A 66 0.29 1.44 7.22
CA ASP A 66 1.15 0.40 7.78
C ASP A 66 0.61 -1.00 7.49
N GLU A 67 -0.70 -1.19 7.60
CA GLU A 67 -1.34 -2.47 7.26
C GLU A 67 -1.22 -2.78 5.76
N LEU A 68 -1.39 -1.78 4.91
CA LEU A 68 -1.21 -1.92 3.47
C LEU A 68 0.23 -2.27 3.12
N ASP A 69 1.20 -1.68 3.81
CA ASP A 69 2.61 -1.95 3.58
C ASP A 69 2.97 -3.39 3.96
N LYS A 70 2.42 -3.90 5.05
CA LYS A 70 2.57 -5.30 5.43
C LYS A 70 1.99 -6.24 4.36
N LEU A 71 0.80 -5.92 3.88
CA LEU A 71 0.14 -6.72 2.83
C LEU A 71 0.95 -6.66 1.53
N ARG A 72 1.53 -5.51 1.21
CA ARG A 72 2.43 -5.36 0.06
C ARG A 72 3.60 -6.34 0.15
N ASN A 73 4.23 -6.42 1.32
CA ASN A 73 5.34 -7.34 1.53
C ASN A 73 4.91 -8.81 1.41
N GLU A 74 3.73 -9.14 1.89
CA GLU A 74 3.15 -10.49 1.74
C GLU A 74 2.89 -10.83 0.27
N ILE A 75 2.42 -9.86 -0.51
CA ILE A 75 2.22 -10.03 -1.96
C ILE A 75 3.55 -10.28 -2.66
N ILE A 76 4.60 -9.54 -2.31
CA ILE A 76 5.94 -9.73 -2.87
C ILE A 76 6.43 -11.14 -2.55
N GLU A 77 6.32 -11.59 -1.30
CA GLU A 77 6.74 -12.92 -0.89
C GLU A 77 5.98 -14.02 -1.66
N ALA A 78 4.67 -13.85 -1.81
CA ALA A 78 3.84 -14.79 -2.54
C ALA A 78 4.23 -14.85 -4.03
N LYS A 79 4.46 -13.70 -4.64
CA LYS A 79 4.89 -13.60 -6.04
C LYS A 79 6.23 -14.29 -6.26
N ASP A 80 7.20 -14.01 -5.37
CA ASP A 80 8.53 -14.60 -5.47
C ASP A 80 8.48 -16.12 -5.26
N ALA A 81 7.67 -16.61 -4.32
CA ALA A 81 7.47 -18.03 -4.10
C ALA A 81 6.87 -18.73 -5.33
N MET A 82 5.89 -18.11 -5.96
CA MET A 82 5.27 -18.66 -7.18
C MET A 82 6.27 -18.67 -8.35
N TYR A 83 7.04 -17.61 -8.51
CA TYR A 83 8.06 -17.52 -9.54
C TYR A 83 9.12 -18.61 -9.37
N ASN A 84 9.62 -18.78 -8.15
CA ASN A 84 10.64 -19.81 -7.86
C ASN A 84 10.11 -21.22 -8.07
N LYS A 85 8.87 -21.47 -7.70
CA LYS A 85 8.22 -22.76 -7.90
C LYS A 85 8.10 -23.10 -9.40
N ASP A 86 7.67 -22.14 -10.21
CA ASP A 86 7.56 -22.31 -11.66
C ASP A 86 8.92 -22.58 -12.29
N LYS A 87 9.94 -21.87 -11.87
CA LYS A 87 11.31 -22.07 -12.32
C LYS A 87 11.83 -23.47 -11.96
N ASP A 88 11.57 -23.92 -10.73
CA ASP A 88 11.99 -25.24 -10.26
C ASP A 88 11.30 -26.35 -11.06
N LEU A 89 10.01 -26.21 -11.32
CA LEU A 89 9.26 -27.17 -12.13
C LEU A 89 9.82 -27.25 -13.57
N SER A 90 10.11 -26.11 -14.18
CA SER A 90 10.70 -26.05 -15.51
C SER A 90 12.06 -26.75 -15.55
N HIS A 91 12.88 -26.50 -14.53
CA HIS A 91 14.20 -27.13 -14.40
C HIS A 91 14.08 -28.68 -14.24
N GLN A 92 13.15 -29.12 -13.42
CA GLN A 92 12.90 -30.56 -13.23
C GLN A 92 12.46 -31.23 -14.52
N ILE A 93 11.62 -30.62 -15.31
CA ILE A 93 11.17 -31.14 -16.61
C ILE A 93 12.35 -31.28 -17.54
N ILE A 94 13.23 -30.30 -17.61
CA ILE A 94 14.44 -30.35 -18.45
C ILE A 94 15.38 -31.46 -17.99
N MET A 95 15.58 -31.59 -16.69
CA MET A 95 16.46 -32.62 -16.12
C MET A 95 15.95 -34.04 -16.34
N ASN A 96 14.65 -34.24 -16.42
CA ASN A 96 14.02 -35.55 -16.60
C ASN A 96 13.76 -35.90 -18.05
N ALA A 97 13.97 -35.01 -18.97
CA ALA A 97 13.83 -35.25 -20.38
C ALA A 97 15.09 -35.91 -20.94
#